data_3ad4c314eb2fb5e7ef34a821b82cc200
#
_entry.id   3ad4c314eb2fb5e7ef34a821b82cc200
#
_cell.length_a   1.000
_cell.length_b   1.000
_cell.length_c   1.000
_cell.angle_alpha   90.00
_cell.angle_beta   90.00
_cell.angle_gamma   90.00
#
_symmetry.space_group_name_H-M   'P 1'
#
loop_
_entity.id
_entity.type
_entity.pdbx_description
1 polymer ?
#
loop_
_entity_poly.entity_id
_entity_poly.type
_entity_poly.pdbx_seq_one_letter_code
_entity_poly.pdbx_strand_id
1 'polypeptide(L)'
;MKVIIENKIPFIKGLLEPIVDNVTYLSPDEITNEALRDADALITRTRTRCDARLLDGTACKFIATATIGTDHIDLDYCKANGITVANAPGCNAPAVAQYVFGSIAIWRKAVNDRRPLSSLTIGIVGVGHVGSIVERWARQLGMKVLLCDPPRAEREGDAMFTDMASIARLADVITFHTPMARQGAHPTFHLLDGSFTAELGRKPLVINSSRGPVTDTQSLIDALDSGAIGAAAIDCWENEPTISRPLLEKALIATPHIAGYSREGKIRATTMAVNALTAHFNLPQVVMHEKVAPGAAESVTLEAIAESYTPAADTLSLKENPEKFEQLRNTYDYRHEVM
;
A
#
# COMPACT_ATOMS: atom_id res chain seq x y z
N MET A 1 17.89 -10.89 26.21
CA MET A 1 16.88 -11.02 25.14
C MET A 1 17.59 -11.07 23.78
N LYS A 2 17.18 -11.97 22.90
CA LYS A 2 17.73 -12.11 21.55
C LYS A 2 16.68 -11.70 20.49
N VAL A 3 17.06 -10.75 19.64
CA VAL A 3 16.18 -10.26 18.56
C VAL A 3 16.84 -10.50 17.23
N ILE A 4 16.12 -11.12 16.30
CA ILE A 4 16.52 -11.26 14.91
C ILE A 4 15.82 -10.18 14.08
N ILE A 5 16.58 -9.52 13.22
CA ILE A 5 16.12 -8.40 12.40
C ILE A 5 16.46 -8.68 10.93
N GLU A 6 15.49 -8.57 10.04
CA GLU A 6 15.75 -8.59 8.60
C GLU A 6 16.61 -7.38 8.21
N ASN A 7 17.79 -7.65 7.64
CA ASN A 7 18.82 -6.63 7.37
C ASN A 7 18.46 -5.59 6.29
N LYS A 8 17.34 -5.78 5.60
CA LYS A 8 16.81 -4.86 4.57
C LYS A 8 15.78 -3.86 5.10
N ILE A 9 15.52 -3.84 6.41
CA ILE A 9 14.63 -2.82 7.00
C ILE A 9 15.38 -1.49 7.04
N PRO A 10 14.86 -0.44 6.35
CA PRO A 10 15.50 0.86 6.34
C PRO A 10 15.56 1.48 7.73
N PHE A 11 16.61 2.22 8.04
CA PHE A 11 16.77 3.03 9.26
C PHE A 11 16.74 2.25 10.59
N ILE A 12 16.83 0.90 10.60
CA ILE A 12 16.67 0.10 11.82
C ILE A 12 17.97 -0.10 12.60
N LYS A 13 19.12 -0.04 11.91
CA LYS A 13 20.44 -0.28 12.55
C LYS A 13 20.73 0.76 13.62
N GLY A 14 21.21 0.30 14.77
CA GLY A 14 21.56 1.16 15.90
C GLY A 14 20.40 1.53 16.82
N LEU A 15 19.15 1.07 16.51
CA LEU A 15 18.00 1.44 17.33
C LEU A 15 17.79 0.54 18.54
N LEU A 16 18.03 -0.75 18.42
CA LEU A 16 17.79 -1.72 19.48
C LEU A 16 19.05 -2.11 20.25
N GLU A 17 20.23 -1.95 19.67
CA GLU A 17 21.52 -2.31 20.30
C GLU A 17 21.77 -1.63 21.65
N PRO A 18 21.28 -0.39 21.91
CA PRO A 18 21.45 0.24 23.23
C PRO A 18 20.59 -0.39 24.35
N ILE A 19 19.55 -1.15 23.97
CA ILE A 19 18.52 -1.62 24.91
C ILE A 19 18.27 -3.13 24.86
N VAL A 20 18.93 -3.84 23.93
CA VAL A 20 18.82 -5.29 23.73
C VAL A 20 20.22 -5.90 23.65
N ASP A 21 20.51 -6.90 24.49
CA ASP A 21 21.84 -7.49 24.59
C ASP A 21 22.32 -8.21 23.33
N ASN A 22 21.39 -8.83 22.60
CA ASN A 22 21.71 -9.63 21.43
C ASN A 22 20.80 -9.30 20.26
N VAL A 23 21.32 -8.46 19.36
CA VAL A 23 20.65 -8.09 18.09
C VAL A 23 21.43 -8.70 16.93
N THR A 24 20.74 -9.49 16.11
CA THR A 24 21.34 -10.15 14.95
C THR A 24 20.61 -9.73 13.66
N TYR A 25 21.35 -9.24 12.67
CA TYR A 25 20.82 -8.87 11.36
C TYR A 25 21.08 -9.97 10.35
N LEU A 26 20.00 -10.48 9.75
CA LEU A 26 20.04 -11.56 8.77
C LEU A 26 19.33 -11.14 7.48
N SER A 27 19.76 -11.72 6.35
CA SER A 27 18.99 -11.64 5.11
C SER A 27 17.71 -12.51 5.23
N PRO A 28 16.68 -12.28 4.41
CA PRO A 28 15.47 -13.12 4.44
C PRO A 28 15.77 -14.62 4.30
N ASP A 29 16.77 -14.99 3.50
CA ASP A 29 17.15 -16.38 3.25
C ASP A 29 17.91 -17.02 4.44
N GLU A 30 18.56 -16.21 5.28
CA GLU A 30 19.25 -16.63 6.50
C GLU A 30 18.32 -16.73 7.70
N ILE A 31 17.11 -16.15 7.63
CA ILE A 31 16.09 -16.27 8.68
C ILE A 31 15.43 -17.63 8.58
N THR A 32 16.03 -18.60 9.24
CA THR A 32 15.60 -20.00 9.27
C THR A 32 15.02 -20.38 10.64
N ASN A 33 14.34 -21.52 10.73
CA ASN A 33 13.86 -22.07 12.00
C ASN A 33 15.00 -22.23 13.01
N GLU A 34 16.17 -22.69 12.57
CA GLU A 34 17.35 -22.84 13.43
C GLU A 34 17.85 -21.49 13.96
N ALA A 35 17.89 -20.45 13.11
CA ALA A 35 18.27 -19.10 13.52
C ALA A 35 17.33 -18.52 14.58
N LEU A 36 16.02 -18.88 14.50
CA LEU A 36 14.99 -18.43 15.43
C LEU A 36 14.85 -19.30 16.68
N ARG A 37 15.55 -20.43 16.78
CA ARG A 37 15.35 -21.43 17.84
C ARG A 37 15.37 -20.83 19.25
N ASP A 38 16.30 -19.93 19.53
CA ASP A 38 16.50 -19.27 20.83
C ASP A 38 16.26 -17.76 20.78
N ALA A 39 15.63 -17.27 19.71
CA ALA A 39 15.29 -15.86 19.57
C ALA A 39 13.93 -15.55 20.22
N ASP A 40 13.87 -14.48 21.00
CA ASP A 40 12.64 -14.03 21.66
C ASP A 40 11.70 -13.30 20.68
N ALA A 41 12.28 -12.60 19.69
CA ALA A 41 11.51 -11.80 18.71
C ALA A 41 12.15 -11.77 17.31
N LEU A 42 11.29 -11.54 16.33
CA LEU A 42 11.65 -11.29 14.93
C LEU A 42 11.10 -9.95 14.48
N ILE A 43 11.93 -9.10 13.85
CA ILE A 43 11.46 -7.94 13.07
C ILE A 43 11.73 -8.21 11.59
N THR A 44 10.70 -8.24 10.79
CA THR A 44 10.76 -8.66 9.39
C THR A 44 10.10 -7.68 8.41
N ARG A 45 10.13 -8.03 7.14
CA ARG A 45 9.38 -7.43 6.03
C ARG A 45 8.66 -8.52 5.24
N THR A 46 8.18 -8.17 4.05
CA THR A 46 7.33 -9.02 3.21
C THR A 46 7.99 -10.29 2.65
N ARG A 47 9.32 -10.45 2.72
CA ARG A 47 10.03 -11.57 2.10
C ARG A 47 10.20 -12.79 3.01
N THR A 48 10.23 -12.58 4.30
CA THR A 48 10.32 -13.66 5.29
C THR A 48 8.92 -14.20 5.54
N ARG A 49 8.64 -15.41 5.05
CA ARG A 49 7.38 -16.08 5.33
C ARG A 49 7.38 -16.64 6.75
N CYS A 50 6.49 -16.12 7.58
CA CYS A 50 6.33 -16.50 8.98
C CYS A 50 5.15 -17.48 9.12
N ASP A 51 5.39 -18.75 8.95
CA ASP A 51 4.43 -19.86 9.08
C ASP A 51 4.98 -20.95 10.01
N ALA A 52 4.26 -22.06 10.14
CA ALA A 52 4.66 -23.19 10.97
C ALA A 52 6.09 -23.71 10.65
N ARG A 53 6.53 -23.67 9.36
CA ARG A 53 7.87 -24.13 9.00
C ARG A 53 8.97 -23.29 9.61
N LEU A 54 8.74 -21.98 9.71
CA LEU A 54 9.70 -21.05 10.31
C LEU A 54 9.62 -21.05 11.83
N LEU A 55 8.43 -21.16 12.40
CA LEU A 55 8.15 -20.80 13.79
C LEU A 55 8.00 -22.00 14.74
N ASP A 56 7.75 -23.20 14.22
CA ASP A 56 7.49 -24.36 15.08
C ASP A 56 8.72 -24.76 15.89
N GLY A 57 8.51 -24.97 17.20
CA GLY A 57 9.57 -25.33 18.14
C GLY A 57 10.58 -24.20 18.45
N THR A 58 10.34 -22.97 18.02
CA THR A 58 11.19 -21.82 18.35
C THR A 58 10.78 -21.14 19.67
N ALA A 59 11.68 -20.35 20.24
CA ALA A 59 11.39 -19.53 21.43
C ALA A 59 10.65 -18.22 21.10
N CYS A 60 10.41 -17.92 19.82
CA CYS A 60 9.88 -16.65 19.35
C CYS A 60 8.46 -16.39 19.90
N LYS A 61 8.28 -15.27 20.60
CA LYS A 61 7.00 -14.83 21.19
C LYS A 61 6.43 -13.58 20.56
N PHE A 62 7.23 -12.90 19.73
CA PHE A 62 6.83 -11.64 19.13
C PHE A 62 7.36 -11.51 17.71
N ILE A 63 6.50 -11.10 16.78
CA ILE A 63 6.88 -10.75 15.40
C ILE A 63 6.38 -9.35 15.12
N ALA A 64 7.28 -8.45 14.70
CA ALA A 64 6.89 -7.18 14.10
C ALA A 64 7.21 -7.18 12.60
N THR A 65 6.30 -6.68 11.78
CA THR A 65 6.63 -6.40 10.39
C THR A 65 6.66 -4.89 10.13
N ALA A 66 7.79 -4.39 9.59
CA ALA A 66 7.94 -3.00 9.19
C ALA A 66 7.19 -2.71 7.86
N THR A 67 5.96 -3.25 7.76
CA THR A 67 5.05 -3.12 6.61
C THR A 67 3.60 -3.05 7.09
N ILE A 68 2.70 -2.64 6.20
CA ILE A 68 1.26 -2.60 6.52
C ILE A 68 0.66 -3.98 6.39
N GLY A 69 0.89 -4.65 5.25
CA GLY A 69 0.33 -5.97 4.97
C GLY A 69 1.02 -7.06 5.79
N THR A 70 0.24 -8.05 6.18
CA THR A 70 0.67 -9.25 6.91
C THR A 70 0.52 -10.52 6.08
N ASP A 71 0.37 -10.41 4.77
CA ASP A 71 0.12 -11.52 3.84
C ASP A 71 1.21 -12.62 3.88
N HIS A 72 2.40 -12.28 4.39
CA HIS A 72 3.53 -13.19 4.60
C HIS A 72 3.56 -13.84 5.99
N ILE A 73 2.61 -13.52 6.88
CA ILE A 73 2.53 -14.03 8.26
C ILE A 73 1.25 -14.86 8.42
N ASP A 74 1.39 -16.09 8.86
CA ASP A 74 0.26 -16.94 9.25
C ASP A 74 -0.25 -16.50 10.63
N LEU A 75 -1.24 -15.59 10.60
CA LEU A 75 -1.81 -14.99 11.81
C LEU A 75 -2.54 -16.04 12.68
N ASP A 76 -3.18 -17.03 12.05
CA ASP A 76 -3.90 -18.08 12.78
C ASP A 76 -2.91 -19.00 13.51
N TYR A 77 -1.83 -19.38 12.83
CA TYR A 77 -0.75 -20.13 13.46
C TYR A 77 -0.12 -19.34 14.63
N CYS A 78 0.22 -18.06 14.40
CA CYS A 78 0.80 -17.21 15.44
C CYS A 78 -0.13 -17.12 16.67
N LYS A 79 -1.41 -16.88 16.45
CA LYS A 79 -2.42 -16.81 17.52
C LYS A 79 -2.55 -18.11 18.29
N ALA A 80 -2.58 -19.25 17.60
CA ALA A 80 -2.69 -20.57 18.20
C ALA A 80 -1.46 -20.92 19.08
N ASN A 81 -0.28 -20.38 18.74
CA ASN A 81 0.98 -20.64 19.45
C ASN A 81 1.41 -19.51 20.42
N GLY A 82 0.53 -18.55 20.68
CA GLY A 82 0.80 -17.44 21.61
C GLY A 82 1.87 -16.47 21.14
N ILE A 83 2.08 -16.35 19.82
CA ILE A 83 3.00 -15.40 19.21
C ILE A 83 2.24 -14.11 18.91
N THR A 84 2.65 -13.02 19.52
CA THR A 84 2.08 -11.69 19.26
C THR A 84 2.61 -11.14 17.93
N VAL A 85 1.72 -10.66 17.08
CA VAL A 85 2.09 -10.05 15.80
C VAL A 85 1.73 -8.57 15.79
N ALA A 86 2.68 -7.72 15.40
CA ALA A 86 2.49 -6.29 15.17
C ALA A 86 2.87 -5.92 13.75
N ASN A 87 2.13 -4.96 13.16
CA ASN A 87 2.43 -4.38 11.85
C ASN A 87 2.48 -2.85 11.94
N ALA A 88 2.68 -2.18 10.81
CA ALA A 88 2.79 -0.71 10.75
C ALA A 88 1.62 -0.09 9.96
N PRO A 89 0.38 -0.11 10.49
CA PRO A 89 -0.79 0.39 9.77
C PRO A 89 -0.68 1.89 9.49
N GLY A 90 -0.97 2.28 8.24
CA GLY A 90 -0.98 3.69 7.83
C GLY A 90 0.39 4.35 7.66
N CYS A 91 1.50 3.67 7.92
CA CYS A 91 2.85 4.25 7.86
C CYS A 91 3.18 4.92 6.51
N ASN A 92 2.65 4.40 5.41
CA ASN A 92 2.90 4.90 4.05
C ASN A 92 1.67 5.58 3.41
N ALA A 93 0.60 5.77 4.16
CA ALA A 93 -0.65 6.28 3.60
C ALA A 93 -0.50 7.65 2.90
N PRO A 94 0.30 8.60 3.41
CA PRO A 94 0.56 9.86 2.69
C PRO A 94 1.23 9.66 1.34
N ALA A 95 2.20 8.75 1.25
CA ALA A 95 2.89 8.45 0.00
C ALA A 95 1.94 7.85 -1.06
N VAL A 96 1.01 6.96 -0.64
CA VAL A 96 0.01 6.41 -1.56
C VAL A 96 -0.96 7.50 -2.02
N ALA A 97 -1.41 8.38 -1.13
CA ALA A 97 -2.24 9.52 -1.52
C ALA A 97 -1.51 10.45 -2.52
N GLN A 98 -0.22 10.74 -2.29
CA GLN A 98 0.62 11.48 -3.23
C GLN A 98 0.67 10.79 -4.60
N TYR A 99 0.82 9.47 -4.65
CA TYR A 99 0.77 8.69 -5.90
C TYR A 99 -0.58 8.83 -6.62
N VAL A 100 -1.69 8.75 -5.89
CA VAL A 100 -3.05 8.90 -6.47
C VAL A 100 -3.20 10.25 -7.15
N PHE A 101 -2.87 11.35 -6.46
CA PHE A 101 -3.02 12.69 -7.02
C PHE A 101 -1.96 13.02 -8.09
N GLY A 102 -0.74 12.49 -7.98
CA GLY A 102 0.25 12.52 -9.04
C GLY A 102 -0.24 11.81 -10.31
N SER A 103 -0.94 10.69 -10.15
CA SER A 103 -1.57 9.96 -11.26
C SER A 103 -2.71 10.75 -11.90
N ILE A 104 -3.53 11.43 -11.09
CA ILE A 104 -4.59 12.32 -11.59
C ILE A 104 -3.99 13.48 -12.40
N ALA A 105 -2.89 14.08 -11.94
CA ALA A 105 -2.22 15.15 -12.64
C ALA A 105 -1.69 14.71 -14.03
N ILE A 106 -1.06 13.53 -14.10
CA ILE A 106 -0.59 12.96 -15.37
C ILE A 106 -1.76 12.66 -16.30
N TRP A 107 -2.81 12.01 -15.78
CA TRP A 107 -4.00 11.68 -16.58
C TRP A 107 -4.62 12.93 -17.20
N ARG A 108 -4.87 13.96 -16.39
CA ARG A 108 -5.44 15.23 -16.89
C ARG A 108 -4.60 15.85 -17.98
N LYS A 109 -3.27 15.83 -17.85
CA LYS A 109 -2.34 16.30 -18.88
C LYS A 109 -2.44 15.44 -20.15
N ALA A 110 -2.46 14.11 -20.00
CA ALA A 110 -2.48 13.18 -21.13
C ALA A 110 -3.76 13.31 -21.98
N VAL A 111 -4.93 13.52 -21.34
CA VAL A 111 -6.22 13.68 -22.03
C VAL A 111 -6.58 15.15 -22.29
N ASN A 112 -5.69 16.10 -21.99
CA ASN A 112 -5.90 17.55 -22.07
C ASN A 112 -7.17 18.01 -21.35
N ASP A 113 -7.44 17.43 -20.17
CA ASP A 113 -8.61 17.78 -19.35
C ASP A 113 -8.36 19.10 -18.60
N ARG A 114 -9.06 20.14 -19.03
CA ARG A 114 -9.02 21.48 -18.43
C ARG A 114 -10.21 21.79 -17.54
N ARG A 115 -11.09 20.84 -17.28
CA ARG A 115 -12.22 21.05 -16.38
C ARG A 115 -11.70 21.46 -14.99
N PRO A 116 -12.40 22.33 -14.27
CA PRO A 116 -12.05 22.62 -12.88
C PRO A 116 -12.18 21.33 -12.04
N LEU A 117 -11.33 21.14 -11.03
CA LEU A 117 -11.37 19.97 -10.17
C LEU A 117 -12.73 19.79 -9.49
N SER A 118 -13.45 20.89 -9.24
CA SER A 118 -14.80 20.89 -8.66
C SER A 118 -15.87 20.24 -9.54
N SER A 119 -15.59 20.05 -10.82
CA SER A 119 -16.49 19.32 -11.75
C SER A 119 -16.20 17.83 -11.77
N LEU A 120 -15.04 17.38 -11.27
CA LEU A 120 -14.63 15.98 -11.25
C LEU A 120 -15.18 15.27 -10.02
N THR A 121 -15.55 14.01 -10.22
CA THR A 121 -15.99 13.11 -9.16
C THR A 121 -14.97 12.01 -8.96
N ILE A 122 -14.46 11.83 -7.75
CA ILE A 122 -13.59 10.72 -7.35
C ILE A 122 -14.38 9.69 -6.53
N GLY A 123 -14.36 8.44 -6.96
CA GLY A 123 -14.87 7.28 -6.23
C GLY A 123 -13.72 6.62 -5.47
N ILE A 124 -13.83 6.54 -4.17
CA ILE A 124 -12.84 5.98 -3.25
C ILE A 124 -13.39 4.67 -2.69
N VAL A 125 -12.77 3.56 -3.07
CA VAL A 125 -13.14 2.20 -2.62
C VAL A 125 -12.18 1.75 -1.54
N GLY A 126 -12.68 1.63 -0.32
CA GLY A 126 -11.89 1.45 0.90
C GLY A 126 -11.45 2.79 1.50
N VAL A 127 -12.03 3.16 2.65
CA VAL A 127 -11.82 4.46 3.32
C VAL A 127 -11.08 4.24 4.66
N GLY A 128 -10.01 3.43 4.60
CA GLY A 128 -9.06 3.22 5.70
C GLY A 128 -8.03 4.35 5.81
N HIS A 129 -6.81 4.04 6.25
CA HIS A 129 -5.74 5.05 6.40
C HIS A 129 -5.46 5.83 5.11
N VAL A 130 -5.34 5.14 3.98
CA VAL A 130 -5.07 5.78 2.67
C VAL A 130 -6.31 6.51 2.18
N GLY A 131 -7.45 5.82 2.09
CA GLY A 131 -8.68 6.40 1.54
C GLY A 131 -9.13 7.66 2.28
N SER A 132 -8.92 7.74 3.61
CA SER A 132 -9.24 8.95 4.39
C SER A 132 -8.33 10.14 4.06
N ILE A 133 -7.06 9.91 3.71
CA ILE A 133 -6.19 11.00 3.23
C ILE A 133 -6.60 11.43 1.83
N VAL A 134 -6.88 10.47 0.96
CA VAL A 134 -7.36 10.74 -0.42
C VAL A 134 -8.67 11.52 -0.38
N GLU A 135 -9.62 11.14 0.49
CA GLU A 135 -10.86 11.87 0.71
C GLU A 135 -10.59 13.31 1.14
N ARG A 136 -9.78 13.51 2.19
CA ARG A 136 -9.45 14.84 2.72
C ARG A 136 -8.86 15.73 1.63
N TRP A 137 -7.85 15.25 0.90
CA TRP A 137 -7.21 16.01 -0.16
C TRP A 137 -8.15 16.27 -1.35
N ALA A 138 -8.96 15.29 -1.74
CA ALA A 138 -9.96 15.48 -2.79
C ALA A 138 -10.95 16.60 -2.46
N ARG A 139 -11.46 16.63 -1.21
CA ARG A 139 -12.36 17.69 -0.73
C ARG A 139 -11.67 19.05 -0.68
N GLN A 140 -10.42 19.12 -0.22
CA GLN A 140 -9.62 20.36 -0.22
C GLN A 140 -9.40 20.91 -1.62
N LEU A 141 -9.19 20.03 -2.59
CA LEU A 141 -9.06 20.37 -4.01
C LEU A 141 -10.42 20.69 -4.68
N GLY A 142 -11.52 20.64 -3.92
CA GLY A 142 -12.86 20.93 -4.38
C GLY A 142 -13.53 19.82 -5.19
N MET A 143 -12.96 18.62 -5.29
CA MET A 143 -13.56 17.49 -6.02
C MET A 143 -14.84 17.00 -5.35
N LYS A 144 -15.76 16.44 -6.13
CA LYS A 144 -16.89 15.67 -5.60
C LYS A 144 -16.37 14.28 -5.19
N VAL A 145 -16.75 13.82 -3.99
CA VAL A 145 -16.25 12.59 -3.41
C VAL A 145 -17.38 11.59 -3.18
N LEU A 146 -17.21 10.38 -3.68
CA LEU A 146 -18.05 9.21 -3.41
C LEU A 146 -17.21 8.20 -2.62
N LEU A 147 -17.74 7.73 -1.48
CA LEU A 147 -17.05 6.82 -0.57
C LEU A 147 -17.73 5.47 -0.57
N CYS A 148 -16.98 4.39 -0.80
CA CYS A 148 -17.49 3.02 -0.66
C CYS A 148 -16.60 2.25 0.31
N ASP A 149 -17.14 1.96 1.49
CA ASP A 149 -16.50 1.12 2.52
C ASP A 149 -17.60 0.41 3.32
N PRO A 150 -18.13 -0.73 2.81
CA PRO A 150 -19.23 -1.42 3.47
C PRO A 150 -18.95 -1.78 4.94
N PRO A 151 -17.76 -2.28 5.33
CA PRO A 151 -17.46 -2.53 6.74
C PRO A 151 -17.51 -1.28 7.64
N ARG A 152 -17.18 -0.10 7.11
CA ARG A 152 -17.32 1.15 7.85
C ARG A 152 -18.76 1.64 7.88
N ALA A 153 -19.48 1.52 6.77
CA ALA A 153 -20.90 1.87 6.71
C ALA A 153 -21.73 1.11 7.74
N GLU A 154 -21.46 -0.19 7.92
CA GLU A 154 -22.10 -1.00 8.96
C GLU A 154 -21.81 -0.55 10.40
N ARG A 155 -20.59 -0.07 10.66
CA ARG A 155 -20.20 0.38 12.01
C ARG A 155 -20.58 1.82 12.31
N GLU A 156 -20.53 2.70 11.33
CA GLU A 156 -20.60 4.16 11.48
C GLU A 156 -21.91 4.73 10.93
N GLY A 157 -22.74 3.91 10.26
CA GLY A 157 -23.93 4.33 9.51
C GLY A 157 -23.61 4.66 8.06
N ASP A 158 -24.58 4.48 7.20
CA ASP A 158 -24.45 4.55 5.74
C ASP A 158 -24.55 5.95 5.14
N ALA A 159 -24.92 6.98 5.95
CA ALA A 159 -25.20 8.33 5.45
C ALA A 159 -24.06 8.99 4.64
N MET A 160 -22.80 8.57 4.86
CA MET A 160 -21.62 9.10 4.16
C MET A 160 -21.14 8.21 3.03
N PHE A 161 -21.65 6.99 2.93
CA PHE A 161 -21.17 5.97 2.01
C PHE A 161 -22.14 5.74 0.86
N THR A 162 -21.60 5.24 -0.25
CA THR A 162 -22.36 4.86 -1.43
C THR A 162 -21.99 3.43 -1.86
N ASP A 163 -22.75 2.86 -2.78
CA ASP A 163 -22.47 1.55 -3.35
C ASP A 163 -21.50 1.61 -4.54
N MET A 164 -20.98 0.45 -4.92
CA MET A 164 -20.06 0.30 -6.04
C MET A 164 -20.72 0.71 -7.37
N ALA A 165 -22.02 0.43 -7.55
CA ALA A 165 -22.75 0.78 -8.75
C ALA A 165 -22.85 2.31 -8.95
N SER A 166 -23.03 3.07 -7.88
CA SER A 166 -23.01 4.54 -7.93
C SER A 166 -21.63 5.06 -8.30
N ILE A 167 -20.55 4.46 -7.76
CA ILE A 167 -19.17 4.78 -8.16
C ILE A 167 -18.98 4.51 -9.65
N ALA A 168 -19.38 3.34 -10.17
CA ALA A 168 -19.26 2.99 -11.58
C ALA A 168 -19.94 4.03 -12.48
N ARG A 169 -21.16 4.43 -12.13
CA ARG A 169 -21.94 5.37 -12.97
C ARG A 169 -21.46 6.82 -12.93
N LEU A 170 -20.90 7.28 -11.82
CA LEU A 170 -20.73 8.72 -11.56
C LEU A 170 -19.27 9.19 -11.49
N ALA A 171 -18.30 8.31 -11.25
CA ALA A 171 -16.92 8.71 -11.01
C ALA A 171 -16.15 9.02 -12.30
N ASP A 172 -15.38 10.10 -12.30
CA ASP A 172 -14.35 10.42 -13.31
C ASP A 172 -13.00 9.77 -12.94
N VAL A 173 -12.78 9.50 -11.66
CA VAL A 173 -11.61 8.78 -11.11
C VAL A 173 -12.13 7.73 -10.14
N ILE A 174 -11.62 6.50 -10.25
CA ILE A 174 -11.93 5.40 -9.33
C ILE A 174 -10.61 4.91 -8.72
N THR A 175 -10.50 4.89 -7.41
CA THR A 175 -9.27 4.47 -6.72
C THR A 175 -9.56 3.46 -5.63
N PHE A 176 -8.76 2.36 -5.61
CA PHE A 176 -8.94 1.24 -4.70
C PHE A 176 -7.90 1.27 -3.58
N HIS A 177 -8.37 1.16 -2.34
CA HIS A 177 -7.56 1.16 -1.11
C HIS A 177 -8.00 0.09 -0.11
N THR A 178 -8.49 -1.02 -0.63
CA THR A 178 -8.97 -2.15 0.17
C THR A 178 -7.86 -3.15 0.48
N PRO A 179 -7.92 -3.86 1.62
CA PRO A 179 -7.13 -5.08 1.79
C PRO A 179 -7.60 -6.16 0.82
N MET A 180 -6.82 -7.21 0.64
CA MET A 180 -7.23 -8.39 -0.13
C MET A 180 -8.00 -9.36 0.76
N ALA A 181 -9.25 -9.61 0.44
CA ALA A 181 -10.10 -10.61 1.08
C ALA A 181 -10.84 -11.44 0.01
N ARG A 182 -10.63 -12.76 0.04
CA ARG A 182 -11.33 -13.69 -0.88
C ARG A 182 -12.64 -14.19 -0.31
N GLN A 183 -12.83 -14.11 0.99
CA GLN A 183 -13.98 -14.64 1.74
C GLN A 183 -14.43 -13.61 2.78
N GLY A 184 -15.56 -13.89 3.43
CA GLY A 184 -16.15 -13.01 4.45
C GLY A 184 -17.35 -12.24 3.91
N ALA A 185 -17.90 -11.34 4.73
CA ALA A 185 -19.08 -10.55 4.38
C ALA A 185 -18.82 -9.57 3.21
N HIS A 186 -17.59 -9.07 3.10
CA HIS A 186 -17.21 -8.08 2.09
C HIS A 186 -15.92 -8.52 1.38
N PRO A 187 -15.98 -9.51 0.46
CA PRO A 187 -14.82 -9.92 -0.31
C PRO A 187 -14.37 -8.78 -1.23
N THR A 188 -13.04 -8.68 -1.41
CA THR A 188 -12.43 -7.61 -2.24
C THR A 188 -11.70 -8.17 -3.46
N PHE A 189 -11.75 -9.48 -3.64
CA PHE A 189 -11.20 -10.13 -4.82
C PHE A 189 -12.03 -9.76 -6.05
N HIS A 190 -11.38 -9.20 -7.07
CA HIS A 190 -11.99 -8.77 -8.33
C HIS A 190 -13.20 -7.83 -8.14
N LEU A 191 -13.07 -6.83 -7.23
CA LEU A 191 -14.08 -5.78 -7.11
C LEU A 191 -14.30 -5.01 -8.42
N LEU A 192 -13.24 -4.84 -9.21
CA LEU A 192 -13.35 -4.44 -10.60
C LEU A 192 -13.23 -5.69 -11.47
N ASP A 193 -14.35 -6.12 -12.01
CA ASP A 193 -14.50 -7.20 -12.96
C ASP A 193 -15.30 -6.75 -14.20
N GLY A 194 -15.64 -7.68 -15.10
CA GLY A 194 -16.42 -7.39 -16.30
C GLY A 194 -17.82 -6.85 -15.99
N SER A 195 -18.44 -7.26 -14.88
CA SER A 195 -19.77 -6.77 -14.49
C SER A 195 -19.70 -5.31 -14.03
N PHE A 196 -18.67 -4.95 -13.25
CA PHE A 196 -18.43 -3.59 -12.83
C PHE A 196 -18.11 -2.67 -14.01
N THR A 197 -17.25 -3.13 -14.95
CA THR A 197 -16.89 -2.32 -16.13
C THR A 197 -18.04 -2.09 -17.09
N ALA A 198 -19.01 -2.99 -17.13
CA ALA A 198 -20.23 -2.83 -17.94
C ALA A 198 -21.17 -1.73 -17.39
N GLU A 199 -21.08 -1.39 -16.10
CA GLU A 199 -21.90 -0.34 -15.47
C GLU A 199 -21.25 1.07 -15.53
N LEU A 200 -20.06 1.22 -16.11
CA LEU A 200 -19.35 2.49 -16.17
C LEU A 200 -20.15 3.52 -16.97
N GLY A 201 -20.59 4.60 -16.30
CA GLY A 201 -21.32 5.70 -16.93
C GLY A 201 -20.41 6.78 -17.53
N ARG A 202 -19.14 6.74 -17.20
CA ARG A 202 -18.08 7.63 -17.66
C ARG A 202 -16.87 6.83 -18.11
N LYS A 203 -15.89 7.49 -18.68
CA LYS A 203 -14.59 6.88 -19.03
C LYS A 203 -13.56 7.23 -17.95
N PRO A 204 -13.59 6.58 -16.77
CA PRO A 204 -12.76 7.00 -15.65
C PRO A 204 -11.28 6.71 -15.85
N LEU A 205 -10.44 7.44 -15.09
CA LEU A 205 -9.15 6.95 -14.66
C LEU A 205 -9.37 5.92 -13.55
N VAL A 206 -8.87 4.69 -13.74
CA VAL A 206 -8.87 3.64 -12.70
C VAL A 206 -7.48 3.55 -12.07
N ILE A 207 -7.40 3.61 -10.74
CA ILE A 207 -6.15 3.54 -9.98
C ILE A 207 -6.20 2.33 -9.04
N ASN A 208 -5.24 1.41 -9.19
CA ASN A 208 -5.05 0.32 -8.23
C ASN A 208 -3.66 0.43 -7.58
N SER A 209 -3.63 0.93 -6.36
CA SER A 209 -2.45 1.00 -5.48
C SER A 209 -2.67 0.26 -4.15
N SER A 210 -3.57 -0.72 -4.15
CA SER A 210 -3.92 -1.52 -2.96
C SER A 210 -3.34 -2.93 -3.02
N ARG A 211 -3.99 -3.83 -3.75
CA ARG A 211 -3.54 -5.20 -4.05
C ARG A 211 -3.92 -5.56 -5.49
N GLY A 212 -3.05 -6.25 -6.20
CA GLY A 212 -3.28 -6.64 -7.61
C GLY A 212 -4.64 -7.29 -7.83
N PRO A 213 -4.98 -8.39 -7.12
CA PRO A 213 -6.24 -9.10 -7.32
C PRO A 213 -7.53 -8.38 -6.87
N VAL A 214 -7.47 -7.11 -6.51
CA VAL A 214 -8.66 -6.26 -6.32
C VAL A 214 -9.28 -5.90 -7.66
N THR A 215 -8.47 -5.86 -8.70
CA THR A 215 -8.93 -5.62 -10.08
C THR A 215 -8.59 -6.82 -10.96
N ASP A 216 -9.56 -7.33 -11.71
CA ASP A 216 -9.34 -8.39 -12.69
C ASP A 216 -8.55 -7.88 -13.90
N THR A 217 -7.40 -8.48 -14.14
CA THR A 217 -6.48 -8.07 -15.21
C THR A 217 -7.12 -8.09 -16.60
N GLN A 218 -7.90 -9.14 -16.91
CA GLN A 218 -8.52 -9.26 -18.22
C GLN A 218 -9.64 -8.24 -18.41
N SER A 219 -10.46 -8.02 -17.39
CA SER A 219 -11.51 -7.00 -17.42
C SER A 219 -10.96 -5.58 -17.59
N LEU A 220 -9.78 -5.28 -16.98
CA LEU A 220 -9.08 -4.01 -17.20
C LEU A 220 -8.62 -3.86 -18.66
N ILE A 221 -8.04 -4.92 -19.24
CA ILE A 221 -7.58 -4.92 -20.64
C ILE A 221 -8.77 -4.69 -21.58
N ASP A 222 -9.84 -5.45 -21.41
CA ASP A 222 -11.05 -5.37 -22.25
C ASP A 222 -11.71 -3.98 -22.13
N ALA A 223 -11.75 -3.41 -20.92
CA ALA A 223 -12.30 -2.08 -20.69
C ALA A 223 -11.44 -0.95 -21.30
N LEU A 224 -10.11 -1.10 -21.32
CA LEU A 224 -9.20 -0.17 -22.01
C LEU A 224 -9.37 -0.29 -23.53
N ASP A 225 -9.48 -1.51 -24.07
CA ASP A 225 -9.63 -1.76 -25.51
C ASP A 225 -10.96 -1.27 -26.04
N SER A 226 -12.04 -1.45 -25.31
CA SER A 226 -13.37 -0.94 -25.67
C SER A 226 -13.51 0.58 -25.41
N GLY A 227 -12.59 1.17 -24.66
CA GLY A 227 -12.67 2.58 -24.24
C GLY A 227 -13.76 2.82 -23.17
N ALA A 228 -14.19 1.80 -22.45
CA ALA A 228 -15.04 1.93 -21.26
C ALA A 228 -14.28 2.59 -20.12
N ILE A 229 -13.00 2.31 -19.99
CA ILE A 229 -12.05 3.02 -19.12
C ILE A 229 -11.22 3.97 -19.96
N GLY A 230 -11.04 5.22 -19.50
CA GLY A 230 -10.24 6.22 -20.20
C GLY A 230 -8.74 6.05 -20.01
N ALA A 231 -8.32 5.56 -18.84
CA ALA A 231 -6.93 5.25 -18.50
C ALA A 231 -6.85 4.36 -17.27
N ALA A 232 -5.71 3.67 -17.10
CA ALA A 232 -5.38 2.92 -15.90
C ALA A 232 -4.03 3.37 -15.31
N ALA A 233 -3.97 3.46 -13.98
CA ALA A 233 -2.75 3.66 -13.19
C ALA A 233 -2.60 2.47 -12.23
N ILE A 234 -1.65 1.59 -12.52
CA ILE A 234 -1.49 0.32 -11.84
C ILE A 234 -0.15 0.30 -11.12
N ASP A 235 -0.19 0.23 -9.80
CA ASP A 235 0.98 0.02 -8.95
C ASP A 235 1.05 -1.41 -8.43
N CYS A 236 -0.12 -1.99 -8.10
CA CYS A 236 -0.24 -3.36 -7.63
C CYS A 236 -0.85 -4.24 -8.72
N TRP A 237 -0.19 -5.35 -9.03
CA TRP A 237 -0.50 -6.21 -10.16
C TRP A 237 -0.92 -7.61 -9.71
N GLU A 238 -1.77 -8.27 -10.48
CA GLU A 238 -1.92 -9.71 -10.31
C GLU A 238 -0.62 -10.43 -10.70
N ASN A 239 -0.31 -11.51 -9.98
CA ASN A 239 0.84 -12.38 -10.22
C ASN A 239 2.22 -11.71 -10.11
N GLU A 240 2.35 -10.65 -9.29
CA GLU A 240 3.68 -10.08 -9.01
C GLU A 240 4.69 -11.17 -8.61
N PRO A 241 5.91 -11.12 -9.11
CA PRO A 241 6.53 -10.11 -9.99
C PRO A 241 6.32 -10.37 -11.49
N THR A 242 5.63 -11.44 -11.89
CA THR A 242 5.38 -11.81 -13.28
C THR A 242 4.09 -11.15 -13.76
N ILE A 243 4.17 -9.86 -14.06
CA ILE A 243 3.01 -9.03 -14.41
C ILE A 243 2.53 -9.21 -15.84
N SER A 244 1.24 -8.89 -16.09
CA SER A 244 0.65 -8.94 -17.43
C SER A 244 1.29 -7.92 -18.37
N ARG A 245 1.94 -8.38 -19.43
CA ARG A 245 2.52 -7.53 -20.47
C ARG A 245 1.47 -6.72 -21.24
N PRO A 246 0.32 -7.31 -21.67
CA PRO A 246 -0.72 -6.54 -22.33
C PRO A 246 -1.27 -5.41 -21.46
N LEU A 247 -1.48 -5.61 -20.16
CA LEU A 247 -1.93 -4.54 -19.27
C LEU A 247 -0.84 -3.50 -19.06
N LEU A 248 0.44 -3.91 -18.91
CA LEU A 248 1.57 -3.00 -18.78
C LEU A 248 1.69 -2.03 -19.96
N GLU A 249 1.54 -2.52 -21.17
CA GLU A 249 1.60 -1.71 -22.40
C GLU A 249 0.47 -0.68 -22.45
N LYS A 250 -0.75 -1.08 -22.07
CA LYS A 250 -1.96 -0.24 -22.13
C LYS A 250 -2.08 0.76 -20.99
N ALA A 251 -1.53 0.44 -19.81
CA ALA A 251 -1.62 1.33 -18.65
C ALA A 251 -0.92 2.67 -18.92
N LEU A 252 -1.61 3.77 -18.60
CA LEU A 252 -1.03 5.11 -18.66
C LEU A 252 0.10 5.25 -17.64
N ILE A 253 -0.10 4.70 -16.45
CA ILE A 253 0.87 4.67 -15.37
C ILE A 253 1.02 3.23 -14.92
N ALA A 254 2.27 2.77 -14.81
CA ALA A 254 2.64 1.42 -14.44
C ALA A 254 3.87 1.46 -13.54
N THR A 255 3.73 1.08 -12.28
CA THR A 255 4.82 1.15 -11.30
C THR A 255 5.00 -0.17 -10.57
N PRO A 256 6.22 -0.51 -10.09
CA PRO A 256 6.53 -1.82 -9.53
C PRO A 256 6.20 -1.90 -8.02
N HIS A 257 4.95 -1.63 -7.65
CA HIS A 257 4.43 -1.70 -6.27
C HIS A 257 5.20 -0.77 -5.31
N ILE A 258 5.36 0.50 -5.71
CA ILE A 258 6.12 1.54 -5.00
C ILE A 258 5.28 2.76 -4.60
N ALA A 259 3.98 2.75 -4.83
CA ALA A 259 3.10 3.87 -4.47
C ALA A 259 3.26 4.30 -3.00
N GLY A 260 3.53 3.34 -2.10
CA GLY A 260 3.79 3.59 -0.69
C GLY A 260 5.27 3.81 -0.32
N TYR A 261 6.17 3.99 -1.29
CA TYR A 261 7.60 4.07 -1.01
C TYR A 261 8.06 5.52 -0.87
N SER A 262 8.00 6.02 0.36
CA SER A 262 8.58 7.32 0.77
C SER A 262 9.59 7.13 1.89
N ARG A 263 10.51 8.09 2.03
CA ARG A 263 11.48 8.12 3.13
C ARG A 263 10.75 8.17 4.48
N GLU A 264 9.80 9.07 4.61
CA GLU A 264 9.01 9.29 5.82
C GLU A 264 8.16 8.05 6.16
N GLY A 265 7.55 7.43 5.16
CA GLY A 265 6.79 6.19 5.33
C GLY A 265 7.66 5.03 5.82
N LYS A 266 8.91 4.91 5.32
CA LYS A 266 9.85 3.89 5.79
C LYS A 266 10.30 4.13 7.23
N ILE A 267 10.59 5.37 7.59
CA ILE A 267 10.95 5.76 8.97
C ILE A 267 9.79 5.44 9.91
N ARG A 268 8.55 5.84 9.56
CA ARG A 268 7.36 5.52 10.37
C ARG A 268 7.17 4.02 10.54
N ALA A 269 7.31 3.24 9.46
CA ALA A 269 7.16 1.79 9.52
C ALA A 269 8.16 1.14 10.48
N THR A 270 9.43 1.54 10.40
CA THR A 270 10.50 1.06 11.29
C THR A 270 10.24 1.48 12.73
N THR A 271 9.89 2.75 12.97
CA THR A 271 9.55 3.26 14.30
C THR A 271 8.39 2.47 14.93
N MET A 272 7.33 2.21 14.16
CA MET A 272 6.18 1.46 14.65
C MET A 272 6.56 0.01 15.01
N ALA A 273 7.34 -0.67 14.16
CA ALA A 273 7.78 -2.04 14.42
C ALA A 273 8.68 -2.13 15.67
N VAL A 274 9.63 -1.21 15.82
CA VAL A 274 10.52 -1.15 16.99
C VAL A 274 9.74 -0.81 18.25
N ASN A 275 8.85 0.19 18.21
CA ASN A 275 8.06 0.59 19.38
C ASN A 275 7.05 -0.48 19.79
N ALA A 276 6.51 -1.26 18.87
CA ALA A 276 5.67 -2.40 19.19
C ALA A 276 6.46 -3.49 19.93
N LEU A 277 7.70 -3.76 19.50
CA LEU A 277 8.60 -4.70 20.20
C LEU A 277 8.93 -4.18 21.60
N THR A 278 9.36 -2.91 21.73
CA THR A 278 9.73 -2.36 23.04
C THR A 278 8.55 -2.33 24.01
N ALA A 279 7.35 -2.02 23.52
CA ALA A 279 6.13 -2.07 24.33
C ALA A 279 5.80 -3.49 24.80
N HIS A 280 5.93 -4.50 23.92
CA HIS A 280 5.66 -5.91 24.26
C HIS A 280 6.59 -6.44 25.36
N PHE A 281 7.86 -6.09 25.31
CA PHE A 281 8.87 -6.55 26.27
C PHE A 281 9.14 -5.58 27.43
N ASN A 282 8.34 -4.52 27.58
CA ASN A 282 8.49 -3.48 28.60
C ASN A 282 9.89 -2.83 28.59
N LEU A 283 10.45 -2.57 27.39
CA LEU A 283 11.70 -1.90 27.18
C LEU A 283 11.50 -0.39 27.00
N PRO A 284 12.57 0.43 27.17
CA PRO A 284 12.52 1.85 26.84
C PRO A 284 12.09 2.09 25.39
N GLN A 285 11.24 3.08 25.16
CA GLN A 285 10.86 3.46 23.81
C GLN A 285 12.06 4.04 23.07
N VAL A 286 12.16 3.70 21.78
CA VAL A 286 13.20 4.23 20.90
C VAL A 286 12.65 5.45 20.17
N VAL A 287 13.38 6.55 20.26
CA VAL A 287 13.09 7.77 19.51
C VAL A 287 14.00 7.82 18.28
N MET A 288 13.40 7.83 17.11
CA MET A 288 14.16 8.05 15.86
C MET A 288 14.72 9.46 15.84
N HIS A 289 16.00 9.59 15.55
CA HIS A 289 16.67 10.90 15.46
C HIS A 289 16.25 11.68 14.21
N GLU A 290 15.75 11.00 13.19
CA GLU A 290 15.24 11.65 11.99
C GLU A 290 13.85 12.24 12.25
N LYS A 291 13.74 13.55 12.10
CA LYS A 291 12.43 14.23 12.17
C LYS A 291 11.61 13.84 10.97
N VAL A 292 10.48 13.21 11.21
CA VAL A 292 9.47 12.89 10.21
C VAL A 292 8.26 13.76 10.49
N ALA A 293 7.77 14.44 9.47
CA ALA A 293 6.52 15.19 9.62
C ALA A 293 5.39 14.23 10.09
N PRO A 294 4.59 14.60 11.09
CA PRO A 294 3.54 13.75 11.62
C PRO A 294 2.36 13.68 10.63
N GLY A 295 2.41 12.71 9.73
CA GLY A 295 1.29 12.42 8.84
C GLY A 295 1.29 13.23 7.54
N ALA A 296 0.15 13.19 6.81
CA ALA A 296 -0.02 13.88 5.55
C ALA A 296 -0.15 15.40 5.75
N ALA A 297 0.33 16.18 4.77
CA ALA A 297 0.13 17.62 4.73
C ALA A 297 -1.34 18.00 5.01
N GLU A 298 -1.54 19.05 5.78
CA GLU A 298 -2.89 19.52 6.12
C GLU A 298 -3.61 20.14 4.91
N SER A 299 -2.84 20.81 4.04
CA SER A 299 -3.36 21.38 2.80
C SER A 299 -2.41 21.09 1.64
N VAL A 300 -2.98 20.81 0.48
CA VAL A 300 -2.24 20.48 -0.74
C VAL A 300 -2.87 21.17 -1.95
N THR A 301 -2.04 21.43 -2.97
CA THR A 301 -2.51 21.72 -4.34
C THR A 301 -2.10 20.60 -5.26
N LEU A 302 -2.81 20.42 -6.37
CA LEU A 302 -2.47 19.38 -7.34
C LEU A 302 -1.08 19.63 -7.96
N GLU A 303 -0.72 20.91 -8.14
CA GLU A 303 0.57 21.35 -8.65
C GLU A 303 1.70 20.97 -7.66
N ALA A 304 1.56 21.28 -6.38
CA ALA A 304 2.57 20.96 -5.35
C ALA A 304 2.77 19.44 -5.25
N ILE A 305 1.70 18.65 -5.35
CA ILE A 305 1.80 17.18 -5.38
C ILE A 305 2.58 16.73 -6.62
N ALA A 306 2.22 17.23 -7.82
CA ALA A 306 2.86 16.85 -9.08
C ALA A 306 4.34 17.28 -9.15
N GLU A 307 4.70 18.38 -8.52
CA GLU A 307 6.09 18.86 -8.39
C GLU A 307 6.89 17.99 -7.40
N SER A 308 6.26 17.54 -6.30
CA SER A 308 6.94 16.70 -5.30
C SER A 308 7.18 15.27 -5.78
N TYR A 309 6.29 14.75 -6.60
CA TYR A 309 6.40 13.40 -7.17
C TYR A 309 5.52 13.21 -8.42
N THR A 310 6.11 12.57 -9.42
CA THR A 310 5.39 12.09 -10.60
C THR A 310 5.77 10.65 -10.92
N PRO A 311 4.82 9.71 -11.07
CA PRO A 311 5.11 8.31 -11.43
C PRO A 311 5.54 8.10 -12.89
N ALA A 312 5.78 9.15 -13.67
CA ALA A 312 6.11 9.04 -15.10
C ALA A 312 7.46 8.34 -15.33
N ALA A 313 8.50 8.71 -14.57
CA ALA A 313 9.83 8.10 -14.69
C ALA A 313 9.82 6.62 -14.27
N ASP A 314 9.11 6.31 -13.19
CA ASP A 314 8.95 4.94 -12.71
C ASP A 314 8.20 4.07 -13.72
N THR A 315 7.17 4.65 -14.38
CA THR A 315 6.42 4.01 -15.47
C THR A 315 7.32 3.65 -16.64
N LEU A 316 8.15 4.59 -17.08
CA LEU A 316 9.09 4.35 -18.19
C LEU A 316 10.06 3.23 -17.82
N SER A 317 10.66 3.29 -16.64
CA SER A 317 11.61 2.29 -16.15
C SER A 317 11.01 0.88 -16.11
N LEU A 318 9.75 0.73 -15.67
CA LEU A 318 9.07 -0.57 -15.63
C LEU A 318 8.70 -1.06 -17.03
N LYS A 319 8.20 -0.17 -17.91
CA LYS A 319 7.84 -0.54 -19.29
C LYS A 319 9.04 -1.00 -20.10
N GLU A 320 10.19 -0.37 -19.90
CA GLU A 320 11.45 -0.76 -20.58
C GLU A 320 12.06 -2.04 -20.01
N ASN A 321 11.87 -2.33 -18.72
CA ASN A 321 12.50 -3.45 -18.02
C ASN A 321 11.52 -4.23 -17.13
N PRO A 322 10.45 -4.77 -17.67
CA PRO A 322 9.40 -5.39 -16.84
C PRO A 322 9.86 -6.70 -16.16
N GLU A 323 10.91 -7.36 -16.66
CA GLU A 323 11.56 -8.51 -16.00
C GLU A 323 12.33 -8.10 -14.74
N LYS A 324 12.64 -6.81 -14.59
CA LYS A 324 13.33 -6.25 -13.42
C LYS A 324 12.38 -5.71 -12.35
N PHE A 325 11.10 -6.11 -12.37
CA PHE A 325 10.08 -5.63 -11.42
C PHE A 325 10.60 -5.62 -9.97
N GLU A 326 11.10 -6.76 -9.49
CA GLU A 326 11.63 -6.87 -8.13
C GLU A 326 12.91 -6.05 -7.92
N GLN A 327 13.76 -5.93 -8.91
CA GLN A 327 14.96 -5.10 -8.82
C GLN A 327 14.58 -3.63 -8.70
N LEU A 328 13.72 -3.11 -9.58
CA LEU A 328 13.24 -1.72 -9.56
C LEU A 328 12.60 -1.38 -8.21
N ARG A 329 11.78 -2.29 -7.67
CA ARG A 329 11.17 -2.15 -6.36
C ARG A 329 12.18 -2.12 -5.21
N ASN A 330 13.21 -2.99 -5.26
CA ASN A 330 14.18 -3.13 -4.17
C ASN A 330 15.24 -2.03 -4.14
N THR A 331 15.55 -1.46 -5.29
CA THR A 331 16.55 -0.39 -5.43
C THR A 331 15.91 0.99 -5.57
N TYR A 332 14.60 1.09 -5.31
CA TYR A 332 13.88 2.35 -5.42
C TYR A 332 14.47 3.40 -4.47
N ASP A 333 14.83 4.56 -5.00
CA ASP A 333 15.24 5.72 -4.22
C ASP A 333 14.00 6.37 -3.60
N TYR A 334 13.94 6.37 -2.25
CA TYR A 334 12.74 6.79 -1.54
C TYR A 334 12.49 8.28 -1.72
N ARG A 335 11.42 8.61 -2.43
CA ARG A 335 10.96 9.99 -2.55
C ARG A 335 10.52 10.56 -1.21
N HIS A 336 10.44 11.88 -1.12
CA HIS A 336 9.82 12.57 0.00
C HIS A 336 8.30 12.70 -0.20
N GLU A 337 7.58 12.69 0.90
CA GLU A 337 6.15 13.02 0.91
C GLU A 337 5.95 14.52 0.71
N VAL A 338 4.77 14.92 0.25
CA VAL A 338 4.33 16.30 0.25
C VAL A 338 4.22 16.78 1.70
N MET A 339 4.91 17.85 2.03
CA MET A 339 4.91 18.49 3.34
C MET A 339 3.97 19.69 3.36
#